data_78f6fc924182875701512fcf44094979
#
_entry.id   78f6fc924182875701512fcf44094979
#
_cell.length_a   1.000
_cell.length_b   1.000
_cell.length_c   1.000
_cell.angle_alpha   90.00
_cell.angle_beta   90.00
_cell.angle_gamma   90.00
#
_symmetry.space_group_name_H-M   'P 1'
#
loop_
_entity.id
_entity.type
_entity.pdbx_description
1 polymer ?
#
loop_
_entity_poly.entity_id
_entity_poly.type
_entity_poly.pdbx_seq_one_letter_code
_entity_poly.pdbx_strand_id
1 'polypeptide(L)'
;LDFGVVVEMPDIDRYQYLELPGADRWGVIMPKDHPLAKKEAVRVDDLYGEELICSEQSVEADIPRWCGKKADRLNFTGNTNLAYNGSVFVGEGLGLMLSFEHLIQPSAENGLVFRPLEPKLENKMYLIWKKYQVFSPIAQRLLDEFLNPADCTATKKS
;
A
#
# COMPACT_ATOMS: atom_id res chain seq x y z
N LEU A 1 14.01 17.21 -5.87
CA LEU A 1 13.68 15.79 -5.71
C LEU A 1 13.97 15.09 -7.04
N ASP A 2 14.84 14.08 -7.02
CA ASP A 2 15.28 13.41 -8.26
C ASP A 2 14.34 12.29 -8.64
N PHE A 3 13.85 11.52 -7.66
CA PHE A 3 12.97 10.38 -7.85
C PHE A 3 11.75 10.47 -6.93
N GLY A 4 10.67 9.81 -7.35
CA GLY A 4 9.52 9.52 -6.52
C GLY A 4 9.12 8.06 -6.68
N VAL A 5 8.48 7.48 -5.66
CA VAL A 5 7.82 6.19 -5.77
C VAL A 5 6.32 6.42 -5.67
N VAL A 6 5.57 5.90 -6.61
CA VAL A 6 4.11 6.02 -6.67
C VAL A 6 3.48 4.64 -6.86
N VAL A 7 2.27 4.48 -6.35
CA VAL A 7 1.50 3.22 -6.41
C VAL A 7 0.47 3.19 -7.54
N GLU A 8 0.46 4.24 -8.36
CA GLU A 8 -0.41 4.36 -9.53
C GLU A 8 0.43 4.59 -10.77
N MET A 9 -0.13 4.22 -11.93
CA MET A 9 0.53 4.49 -13.20
C MET A 9 0.77 5.99 -13.36
N PRO A 10 2.03 6.43 -13.52
CA PRO A 10 2.35 7.84 -13.63
C PRO A 10 1.86 8.44 -14.95
N ASP A 11 1.73 9.75 -14.97
CA ASP A 11 1.53 10.52 -16.20
C ASP A 11 2.75 10.38 -17.13
N ILE A 12 2.63 9.53 -18.13
CA ILE A 12 3.70 9.19 -19.08
C ILE A 12 4.10 10.36 -19.96
N ASP A 13 3.33 11.42 -20.04
CA ASP A 13 3.70 12.64 -20.79
C ASP A 13 4.71 13.49 -20.01
N ARG A 14 4.67 13.44 -18.70
CA ARG A 14 5.50 14.27 -17.80
C ARG A 14 6.66 13.50 -17.16
N TYR A 15 6.50 12.18 -16.94
CA TYR A 15 7.46 11.37 -16.22
C TYR A 15 7.96 10.19 -17.05
N GLN A 16 9.20 9.82 -16.81
CA GLN A 16 9.69 8.47 -17.10
C GLN A 16 9.47 7.60 -15.86
N TYR A 17 9.37 6.31 -16.04
CA TYR A 17 9.12 5.40 -14.96
C TYR A 17 9.79 4.04 -15.16
N LEU A 18 10.00 3.35 -14.06
CA LEU A 18 10.40 1.96 -13.98
C LEU A 18 9.42 1.25 -13.04
N GLU A 19 8.80 0.17 -13.51
CA GLU A 19 8.00 -0.68 -12.63
C GLU A 19 8.94 -1.41 -11.67
N LEU A 20 8.69 -1.25 -10.35
CA LEU A 20 9.46 -1.94 -9.33
C LEU A 20 9.00 -3.39 -9.20
N PRO A 21 9.89 -4.33 -8.85
CA PRO A 21 9.52 -5.72 -8.66
C PRO A 21 8.58 -5.88 -7.47
N GLY A 22 7.58 -6.74 -7.62
CA GLY A 22 6.56 -7.00 -6.60
C GLY A 22 5.32 -6.14 -6.75
N ALA A 23 4.39 -6.36 -5.85
CA ALA A 23 3.16 -5.59 -5.74
C ALA A 23 2.73 -5.57 -4.27
N ASP A 24 2.18 -4.44 -3.84
CA ASP A 24 1.64 -4.31 -2.50
C ASP A 24 0.22 -4.88 -2.45
N ARG A 25 0.03 -5.83 -1.55
CA ARG A 25 -1.26 -6.49 -1.35
C ARG A 25 -2.10 -5.73 -0.33
N TRP A 26 -3.35 -5.48 -0.70
CA TRP A 26 -4.34 -4.89 0.19
C TRP A 26 -4.89 -5.88 1.19
N GLY A 27 -5.20 -5.37 2.38
CA GLY A 27 -5.87 -6.11 3.43
C GLY A 27 -6.47 -5.21 4.48
N VAL A 28 -6.94 -5.85 5.53
CA VAL A 28 -7.55 -5.20 6.68
C VAL A 28 -6.65 -5.41 7.89
N ILE A 29 -6.32 -4.31 8.56
CA ILE A 29 -5.66 -4.30 9.86
C ILE A 29 -6.73 -4.16 10.92
N MET A 30 -6.69 -5.04 11.92
CA MET A 30 -7.70 -5.13 12.96
C MET A 30 -7.09 -5.63 14.27
N PRO A 31 -7.78 -5.45 15.41
CA PRO A 31 -7.39 -6.10 16.66
C PRO A 31 -7.39 -7.62 16.52
N LYS A 32 -6.47 -8.31 17.18
CA LYS A 32 -6.32 -9.78 17.11
C LYS A 32 -7.54 -10.56 17.61
N ASP A 33 -8.33 -9.95 18.48
CA ASP A 33 -9.55 -10.50 19.06
C ASP A 33 -10.81 -10.19 18.24
N HIS A 34 -10.68 -9.40 17.16
CA HIS A 34 -11.79 -9.12 16.25
C HIS A 34 -12.29 -10.41 15.57
N PRO A 35 -13.62 -10.59 15.39
CA PRO A 35 -14.17 -11.80 14.74
C PRO A 35 -13.56 -12.12 13.38
N LEU A 36 -13.29 -11.10 12.56
CA LEU A 36 -12.70 -11.26 11.24
C LEU A 36 -11.21 -11.70 11.28
N ALA A 37 -10.54 -11.56 12.41
CA ALA A 37 -9.16 -12.00 12.58
C ALA A 37 -9.00 -13.53 12.48
N LYS A 38 -10.09 -14.28 12.65
CA LYS A 38 -10.11 -15.74 12.50
C LYS A 38 -10.21 -16.22 11.07
N LYS A 39 -10.53 -15.32 10.13
CA LYS A 39 -10.60 -15.62 8.70
C LYS A 39 -9.21 -15.61 8.08
N GLU A 40 -9.02 -16.35 6.99
CA GLU A 40 -7.79 -16.32 6.19
C GLU A 40 -7.74 -15.08 5.28
N ALA A 41 -8.92 -14.64 4.81
CA ALA A 41 -9.10 -13.45 3.98
C ALA A 41 -10.44 -12.77 4.28
N VAL A 42 -10.53 -11.48 3.98
CA VAL A 42 -11.72 -10.65 4.22
C VAL A 42 -12.38 -10.28 2.89
N ARG A 43 -13.67 -10.54 2.80
CA ARG A 43 -14.51 -10.15 1.66
C ARG A 43 -15.24 -8.85 1.94
N VAL A 44 -15.66 -8.17 0.88
CA VAL A 44 -16.39 -6.90 1.03
C VAL A 44 -17.66 -7.06 1.90
N ASP A 45 -18.36 -8.18 1.78
CA ASP A 45 -19.59 -8.44 2.53
C ASP A 45 -19.33 -8.60 4.05
N ASP A 46 -18.10 -8.96 4.44
CA ASP A 46 -17.67 -9.07 5.84
C ASP A 46 -17.47 -7.68 6.48
N LEU A 47 -17.28 -6.66 5.69
CA LEU A 47 -17.03 -5.29 6.15
C LEU A 47 -18.30 -4.45 6.28
N TYR A 48 -19.46 -5.00 5.91
CA TYR A 48 -20.71 -4.27 6.09
C TYR A 48 -21.06 -4.11 7.58
N GLY A 49 -21.28 -2.87 7.98
CA GLY A 49 -21.55 -2.52 9.37
C GLY A 49 -20.32 -2.25 10.23
N GLU A 50 -19.13 -2.50 9.70
CA GLU A 50 -17.88 -2.12 10.37
C GLU A 50 -17.55 -0.63 10.12
N GLU A 51 -16.91 0.01 11.09
CA GLU A 51 -16.32 1.33 10.92
C GLU A 51 -14.96 1.19 10.26
N LEU A 52 -14.75 1.86 9.13
CA LEU A 52 -13.57 1.70 8.30
C LEU A 52 -12.72 2.97 8.26
N ILE A 53 -11.41 2.78 8.29
CA ILE A 53 -10.38 3.80 8.16
C ILE A 53 -9.59 3.53 6.88
N CYS A 54 -9.45 4.53 6.01
CA CYS A 54 -8.69 4.41 4.78
C CYS A 54 -8.23 5.81 4.33
N SER A 55 -7.31 5.89 3.36
CA SER A 55 -6.99 7.18 2.74
C SER A 55 -8.11 7.60 1.77
N GLU A 56 -8.37 8.89 1.67
CA GLU A 56 -9.40 9.44 0.78
C GLU A 56 -9.17 9.01 -0.68
N GLN A 57 -7.92 9.12 -1.15
CA GLN A 57 -7.53 8.67 -2.48
C GLN A 57 -7.88 7.20 -2.73
N SER A 58 -7.63 6.32 -1.76
CA SER A 58 -7.91 4.90 -1.92
C SER A 58 -9.41 4.59 -1.87
N VAL A 59 -10.19 5.34 -1.09
CA VAL A 59 -11.65 5.22 -1.08
C VAL A 59 -12.24 5.58 -2.45
N GLU A 60 -11.66 6.56 -3.14
CA GLU A 60 -12.12 7.00 -4.45
C GLU A 60 -11.64 6.12 -5.61
N ALA A 61 -10.45 5.52 -5.51
CA ALA A 61 -9.82 4.78 -6.59
C ALA A 61 -9.74 3.27 -6.35
N ASP A 62 -9.08 2.84 -5.28
CA ASP A 62 -8.74 1.43 -5.07
C ASP A 62 -9.94 0.61 -4.62
N ILE A 63 -10.76 1.13 -3.72
CA ILE A 63 -11.90 0.41 -3.18
C ILE A 63 -12.97 0.15 -4.24
N PRO A 64 -13.38 1.12 -5.10
CA PRO A 64 -14.28 0.84 -6.22
C PRO A 64 -13.69 -0.15 -7.24
N ARG A 65 -12.37 -0.12 -7.46
CA ARG A 65 -11.67 -1.08 -8.31
C ARG A 65 -11.76 -2.51 -7.76
N TRP A 66 -11.73 -2.66 -6.44
CA TRP A 66 -11.84 -3.95 -5.76
C TRP A 66 -13.26 -4.52 -5.77
N CYS A 67 -14.25 -3.74 -5.37
CA CYS A 67 -15.58 -4.27 -5.08
C CYS A 67 -16.72 -3.58 -5.84
N GLY A 68 -16.40 -2.66 -6.79
CA GLY A 68 -17.38 -1.98 -7.63
C GLY A 68 -18.44 -1.23 -6.81
N LYS A 69 -19.69 -1.34 -7.20
CA LYS A 69 -20.83 -0.69 -6.51
C LYS A 69 -21.05 -1.13 -5.05
N LYS A 70 -20.45 -2.24 -4.62
CA LYS A 70 -20.50 -2.67 -3.23
C LYS A 70 -19.75 -1.70 -2.31
N ALA A 71 -18.84 -0.89 -2.85
CA ALA A 71 -18.15 0.18 -2.13
C ALA A 71 -19.11 1.17 -1.46
N ASP A 72 -20.26 1.47 -2.09
CA ASP A 72 -21.25 2.42 -1.60
C ASP A 72 -21.90 1.99 -0.27
N ARG A 73 -21.75 0.72 0.11
CA ARG A 73 -22.28 0.15 1.36
C ARG A 73 -21.26 0.11 2.48
N LEU A 74 -20.01 0.45 2.20
CA LEU A 74 -18.94 0.52 3.19
C LEU A 74 -19.03 1.83 3.98
N ASN A 75 -18.76 1.76 5.28
CA ASN A 75 -18.86 2.90 6.20
C ASN A 75 -17.47 3.43 6.54
N PHE A 76 -16.97 4.37 5.78
CA PHE A 76 -15.67 5.03 6.05
C PHE A 76 -15.89 6.17 7.05
N THR A 77 -15.47 5.95 8.30
CA THR A 77 -15.59 6.91 9.41
C THR A 77 -14.30 7.66 9.70
N GLY A 78 -13.17 7.15 9.23
CA GLY A 78 -11.84 7.76 9.44
C GLY A 78 -11.04 7.89 8.16
N ASN A 79 -10.35 9.02 8.01
CA ASN A 79 -9.39 9.27 6.93
C ASN A 79 -7.98 9.41 7.51
N THR A 80 -7.00 8.71 6.91
CA THR A 80 -5.61 8.85 7.27
C THR A 80 -4.69 8.64 6.07
N ASN A 81 -3.71 9.53 5.93
CA ASN A 81 -2.65 9.40 4.92
C ASN A 81 -1.40 8.67 5.45
N LEU A 82 -1.35 8.43 6.77
CA LEU A 82 -0.24 7.76 7.43
C LEU A 82 -0.74 6.46 8.06
N ALA A 83 -0.30 5.34 7.53
CA ALA A 83 -0.71 4.02 8.01
C ALA A 83 -0.42 3.82 9.50
N TYR A 84 0.70 4.36 10.01
CA TYR A 84 1.01 4.30 11.44
C TYR A 84 -0.08 4.97 12.30
N ASN A 85 -0.53 6.17 11.94
CA ASN A 85 -1.60 6.85 12.68
C ASN A 85 -2.90 6.07 12.63
N GLY A 86 -3.22 5.50 11.46
CA GLY A 86 -4.39 4.63 11.31
C GLY A 86 -4.33 3.39 12.20
N SER A 87 -3.14 2.80 12.36
CA SER A 87 -2.97 1.63 13.23
C SER A 87 -3.19 1.96 14.72
N VAL A 88 -2.85 3.17 15.16
CA VAL A 88 -3.16 3.64 16.52
C VAL A 88 -4.67 3.70 16.73
N PHE A 89 -5.43 4.27 15.77
CA PHE A 89 -6.88 4.32 15.84
C PHE A 89 -7.50 2.91 15.91
N VAL A 90 -6.97 1.96 15.14
CA VAL A 90 -7.39 0.55 15.20
C VAL A 90 -7.12 -0.05 16.58
N GLY A 91 -5.96 0.22 17.15
CA GLY A 91 -5.58 -0.23 18.49
C GLY A 91 -6.50 0.32 19.60
N GLU A 92 -7.01 1.54 19.43
CA GLU A 92 -7.99 2.17 20.33
C GLU A 92 -9.44 1.76 20.04
N GLY A 93 -9.67 0.85 19.10
CA GLY A 93 -11.01 0.33 18.79
C GLY A 93 -11.90 1.29 17.98
N LEU A 94 -11.31 2.24 17.26
CA LEU A 94 -12.04 3.25 16.47
C LEU A 94 -12.37 2.78 15.03
N GLY A 95 -12.19 1.50 14.74
CA GLY A 95 -12.53 0.91 13.45
C GLY A 95 -11.46 -0.04 12.93
N LEU A 96 -11.66 -0.54 11.72
CA LEU A 96 -10.75 -1.41 10.98
C LEU A 96 -10.06 -0.60 9.88
N MET A 97 -8.76 -0.80 9.63
CA MET A 97 -8.05 -0.05 8.61
C MET A 97 -7.80 -0.88 7.36
N LEU A 98 -8.21 -0.36 6.20
CA LEU A 98 -7.81 -0.86 4.89
C LEU A 98 -6.45 -0.27 4.51
N SER A 99 -5.45 -1.13 4.29
CA SER A 99 -4.08 -0.72 4.01
C SER A 99 -3.27 -1.82 3.32
N PHE A 100 -2.05 -1.49 2.91
CA PHE A 100 -1.10 -2.47 2.38
C PHE A 100 -0.47 -3.33 3.47
N GLU A 101 -0.12 -4.57 3.12
CA GLU A 101 0.36 -5.62 4.04
C GLU A 101 1.59 -5.21 4.85
N HIS A 102 2.53 -4.50 4.24
CA HIS A 102 3.84 -4.23 4.83
C HIS A 102 3.99 -2.83 5.43
N LEU A 103 2.98 -1.96 5.36
CA LEU A 103 3.04 -0.62 5.94
C LEU A 103 3.00 -0.60 7.46
N ILE A 104 2.33 -1.60 8.05
CA ILE A 104 2.31 -1.83 9.50
C ILE A 104 2.75 -3.26 9.74
N GLN A 105 3.66 -3.45 10.66
CA GLN A 105 4.02 -4.79 11.12
C GLN A 105 3.09 -5.19 12.27
N PRO A 106 2.11 -6.05 12.03
CA PRO A 106 1.31 -6.62 13.11
C PRO A 106 2.23 -7.39 14.06
N SER A 107 2.12 -7.14 15.35
CA SER A 107 2.94 -7.80 16.36
C SER A 107 2.11 -8.17 17.57
N ALA A 108 2.65 -9.08 18.38
CA ALA A 108 2.04 -9.40 19.67
C ALA A 108 1.97 -8.17 20.59
N GLU A 109 2.90 -7.24 20.44
CA GLU A 109 3.00 -6.04 21.28
C GLU A 109 1.91 -5.01 20.95
N ASN A 110 1.60 -4.80 19.66
CA ASN A 110 0.54 -3.86 19.25
C ASN A 110 -0.86 -4.50 19.18
N GLY A 111 -0.96 -5.81 19.37
CA GLY A 111 -2.23 -6.52 19.40
C GLY A 111 -3.00 -6.51 18.09
N LEU A 112 -2.35 -6.16 16.98
CA LEU A 112 -2.97 -6.07 15.66
C LEU A 112 -2.66 -7.30 14.80
N VAL A 113 -3.53 -7.57 13.85
CA VAL A 113 -3.35 -8.58 12.81
C VAL A 113 -3.75 -8.01 11.45
N PHE A 114 -3.15 -8.57 10.40
CA PHE A 114 -3.49 -8.27 9.01
C PHE A 114 -4.22 -9.46 8.39
N ARG A 115 -5.26 -9.18 7.60
CA ARG A 115 -5.92 -10.18 6.76
C ARG A 115 -6.09 -9.64 5.35
N PRO A 116 -5.66 -10.39 4.32
CA PRO A 116 -5.74 -9.95 2.94
C PRO A 116 -7.19 -9.83 2.47
N LEU A 117 -7.41 -8.99 1.46
CA LEU A 117 -8.70 -8.88 0.78
C LEU A 117 -8.93 -10.05 -0.17
N GLU A 118 -10.20 -10.47 -0.30
CA GLU A 118 -10.69 -11.41 -1.29
C GLU A 118 -11.92 -10.85 -2.02
N PRO A 119 -11.94 -10.77 -3.37
CA PRO A 119 -10.84 -11.10 -4.28
C PRO A 119 -9.61 -10.24 -4.02
N LYS A 120 -8.44 -10.77 -4.41
CA LYS A 120 -7.15 -10.12 -4.21
C LYS A 120 -7.12 -8.73 -4.88
N LEU A 121 -6.70 -7.73 -4.13
CA LEU A 121 -6.41 -6.39 -4.62
C LEU A 121 -4.92 -6.10 -4.41
N GLU A 122 -4.25 -5.67 -5.47
CA GLU A 122 -2.84 -5.31 -5.45
C GLU A 122 -2.58 -4.03 -6.22
N ASN A 123 -1.58 -3.28 -5.78
CA ASN A 123 -1.05 -2.13 -6.49
C ASN A 123 0.42 -2.38 -6.83
N LYS A 124 0.79 -2.06 -8.05
CA LYS A 124 2.19 -2.01 -8.48
C LYS A 124 2.81 -0.70 -8.06
N MET A 125 4.11 -0.72 -7.82
CA MET A 125 4.89 0.46 -7.52
C MET A 125 5.74 0.87 -8.72
N TYR A 126 5.90 2.17 -8.90
CA TYR A 126 6.68 2.76 -9.96
C TYR A 126 7.67 3.76 -9.40
N LEU A 127 8.94 3.58 -9.75
CA LEU A 127 9.95 4.62 -9.58
C LEU A 127 9.77 5.61 -10.73
N ILE A 128 9.61 6.89 -10.41
CA ILE A 128 9.36 7.93 -11.40
C ILE A 128 10.40 9.05 -11.30
N TRP A 129 10.68 9.69 -12.44
CA TRP A 129 11.49 10.91 -12.53
C TRP A 129 10.99 11.78 -13.69
N LYS A 130 11.28 13.08 -13.63
CA LYS A 130 10.88 14.00 -14.70
C LYS A 130 11.61 13.66 -15.99
N LYS A 131 10.91 13.73 -17.11
CA LYS A 131 11.54 13.71 -18.44
C LYS A 131 12.55 14.87 -18.53
N TYR A 132 13.67 14.59 -19.18
CA TYR A 132 14.75 15.57 -19.39
C TYR A 132 15.43 16.08 -18.09
N GLN A 133 15.26 15.39 -16.98
CA GLN A 133 15.98 15.73 -15.76
C GLN A 133 17.47 15.43 -15.91
N VAL A 134 18.31 16.40 -15.51
CA VAL A 134 19.75 16.18 -15.37
C VAL A 134 20.00 15.66 -13.96
N PHE A 135 20.52 14.46 -13.85
CA PHE A 135 20.81 13.84 -12.57
C PHE A 135 22.19 14.26 -12.05
N SER A 136 22.31 14.32 -10.72
CA SER A 136 23.61 14.28 -10.07
C SER A 136 24.29 12.92 -10.31
N PRO A 137 25.61 12.83 -10.20
CA PRO A 137 26.32 11.53 -10.35
C PRO A 137 25.79 10.44 -9.43
N ILE A 138 25.37 10.77 -8.21
CA ILE A 138 24.79 9.83 -7.25
C ILE A 138 23.41 9.36 -7.72
N ALA A 139 22.55 10.28 -8.16
CA ALA A 139 21.22 9.96 -8.65
C ALA A 139 21.30 9.09 -9.94
N GLN A 140 22.23 9.41 -10.85
CA GLN A 140 22.44 8.60 -12.04
C GLN A 140 22.88 7.18 -11.67
N ARG A 141 23.83 7.03 -10.75
CA ARG A 141 24.27 5.73 -10.28
C ARG A 141 23.13 4.92 -9.65
N LEU A 142 22.27 5.55 -8.85
CA LEU A 142 21.10 4.88 -8.28
C LEU A 142 20.17 4.37 -9.38
N LEU A 143 19.90 5.16 -10.41
CA LEU A 143 19.09 4.75 -11.55
C LEU A 143 19.72 3.58 -12.31
N ASP A 144 21.03 3.62 -12.54
CA ASP A 144 21.75 2.55 -13.24
C ASP A 144 21.66 1.22 -12.47
N GLU A 145 21.71 1.25 -11.15
CA GLU A 145 21.55 0.06 -10.29
C GLU A 145 20.11 -0.52 -10.40
N PHE A 146 19.09 0.30 -10.54
CA PHE A 146 17.72 -0.16 -10.77
C PHE A 146 17.53 -0.74 -12.19
N LEU A 147 18.18 -0.16 -13.19
CA LEU A 147 18.06 -0.60 -14.58
C LEU A 147 18.89 -1.85 -14.88
N ASN A 148 20.01 -2.05 -14.17
CA ASN A 148 20.96 -3.14 -14.38
C ASN A 148 21.25 -3.91 -13.07
N PRO A 149 20.27 -4.61 -12.49
CA PRO A 149 20.43 -5.28 -11.20
C PRO A 149 21.48 -6.43 -11.22
N ALA A 150 21.96 -6.84 -12.39
CA ALA A 150 22.98 -7.88 -12.52
C ALA A 150 24.40 -7.43 -12.08
N ASP A 151 24.68 -6.13 -12.09
CA ASP A 151 25.99 -5.59 -11.68
C ASP A 151 26.14 -5.44 -10.16
N CYS A 152 25.02 -5.50 -9.42
CA CYS A 152 25.01 -5.36 -7.95
C CYS A 152 25.63 -6.56 -7.20
N THR A 153 25.81 -7.70 -7.85
CA THR A 153 26.42 -8.90 -7.24
C THR A 153 27.93 -8.89 -7.27
N ALA A 154 28.56 -8.03 -8.07
CA ALA A 154 30.03 -7.99 -8.24
C ALA A 154 30.78 -7.20 -7.16
N THR A 155 30.10 -6.36 -6.37
CA THR A 155 30.75 -5.45 -5.39
C THR A 155 30.81 -6.02 -3.96
N LYS A 156 30.39 -7.26 -3.73
CA LYS A 156 30.46 -7.93 -2.40
C LYS A 156 31.63 -8.92 -2.24
N LYS A 157 32.70 -8.79 -3.02
CA LYS A 157 33.95 -9.53 -2.80
C LYS A 157 35.13 -8.59 -2.88
N SER A 158 35.40 -7.90 -1.80
CA SER A 158 36.76 -7.44 -1.43
C SER A 158 36.77 -7.16 0.06
#